data_36aed7289c481753458e5f81f7d3383c
#
_entry.id   36aed7289c481753458e5f81f7d3383c
#
_cell.length_a   1.000
_cell.length_b   1.000
_cell.length_c   1.000
_cell.angle_alpha   90.00
_cell.angle_beta   90.00
_cell.angle_gamma   90.00
#
_symmetry.space_group_name_H-M   'P 1'
#
loop_
_entity.id
_entity.type
_entity.pdbx_description
1 polymer ?
#
loop_
_entity_poly.entity_id
_entity_poly.type
_entity_poly.pdbx_seq_one_letter_code
_entity_poly.pdbx_strand_id
1 'polypeptide(L)'
;RKKIRIRAYPNTSDKNFYLEIKNSSVEGRFKTRKILNKKMVNFYEKAGIFDNQYGTCLPNFYVIYEREYSMIGDVRISIDKNLVYKNYRTDTFYNDTSLIVEIKTSIKKNLDDLIKLFPFQRIRFSKYCFAVDNLSQ
;
A
#
# COMPACT_ATOMS: atom_id res chain seq x y z
N ARG A 1 13.57 -6.23 -3.04
CA ARG A 1 12.86 -5.21 -2.24
C ARG A 1 11.64 -5.82 -1.56
N LYS A 2 11.55 -5.71 -0.25
CA LYS A 2 10.45 -6.24 0.55
C LYS A 2 9.60 -5.09 1.12
N LYS A 3 8.29 -5.29 1.21
CA LYS A 3 7.36 -4.41 1.94
C LYS A 3 6.52 -5.26 2.88
N ILE A 4 6.49 -4.89 4.15
CA ILE A 4 5.69 -5.52 5.20
C ILE A 4 4.65 -4.49 5.63
N ARG A 5 3.38 -4.88 5.70
CA ARG A 5 2.30 -4.02 6.18
C ARG A 5 1.17 -4.81 6.82
N ILE A 6 0.55 -4.21 7.80
CA ILE A 6 -0.75 -4.65 8.31
C ILE A 6 -1.82 -3.76 7.68
N ARG A 7 -2.88 -4.36 7.17
CA ARG A 7 -3.99 -3.66 6.52
C ARG A 7 -5.30 -3.98 7.22
N ALA A 8 -6.15 -2.96 7.37
CA ALA A 8 -7.53 -3.08 7.83
C ALA A 8 -8.47 -2.34 6.89
N TYR A 9 -9.76 -2.67 6.95
CA TYR A 9 -10.84 -2.04 6.18
C TYR A 9 -11.97 -1.62 7.14
N PRO A 10 -11.76 -0.56 7.97
CA PRO A 10 -12.66 -0.24 9.07
C PRO A 10 -14.08 0.12 8.63
N ASN A 11 -14.24 0.68 7.42
CA ASN A 11 -15.52 1.14 6.86
C ASN A 11 -16.22 0.09 5.99
N THR A 12 -15.84 -1.18 6.11
CA THR A 12 -16.46 -2.29 5.38
C THR A 12 -17.00 -3.33 6.35
N SER A 13 -17.72 -4.33 5.85
CA SER A 13 -18.14 -5.51 6.61
C SER A 13 -16.95 -6.38 7.04
N ASP A 14 -15.82 -6.28 6.35
CA ASP A 14 -14.59 -7.01 6.67
C ASP A 14 -13.90 -6.37 7.88
N LYS A 15 -14.00 -7.01 9.04
CA LYS A 15 -13.37 -6.57 10.30
C LYS A 15 -12.01 -7.21 10.55
N ASN A 16 -11.46 -7.94 9.59
CA ASN A 16 -10.18 -8.62 9.73
C ASN A 16 -9.01 -7.66 9.51
N PHE A 17 -7.89 -7.99 10.13
CA PHE A 17 -6.59 -7.42 9.82
C PHE A 17 -5.81 -8.39 8.93
N TYR A 18 -4.97 -7.86 8.08
CA TYR A 18 -4.19 -8.65 7.13
C TYR A 18 -2.72 -8.25 7.18
N LEU A 19 -1.86 -9.21 7.54
CA LEU A 19 -0.43 -9.08 7.30
C LEU A 19 -0.15 -9.38 5.83
N GLU A 20 0.35 -8.41 5.11
CA GLU A 20 0.75 -8.55 3.71
C GLU A 20 2.25 -8.31 3.57
N ILE A 21 2.95 -9.28 3.01
CA ILE A 21 4.36 -9.17 2.67
C ILE A 21 4.49 -9.25 1.15
N LYS A 22 5.07 -8.23 0.56
CA LYS A 22 5.39 -8.18 -0.86
C LYS A 22 6.90 -8.23 -1.03
N ASN A 23 7.39 -9.21 -1.74
CA ASN A 23 8.78 -9.35 -2.12
C ASN A 23 8.94 -9.18 -3.64
N SER A 24 9.87 -8.34 -4.05
CA SER A 24 10.26 -8.19 -5.46
C SER A 24 11.74 -8.51 -5.57
N SER A 25 12.06 -9.62 -6.25
CA SER A 25 13.40 -10.10 -6.57
C SER A 25 13.60 -10.10 -8.08
N VAL A 26 14.77 -10.55 -8.52
CA VAL A 26 15.07 -10.81 -9.94
C VAL A 26 14.18 -11.92 -10.48
N GLU A 27 13.89 -12.93 -9.64
CA GLU A 27 13.08 -14.09 -9.98
C GLU A 27 11.58 -13.80 -10.13
N GLY A 28 11.10 -12.64 -9.59
CA GLY A 28 9.69 -12.29 -9.70
C GLY A 28 9.15 -11.46 -8.54
N ARG A 29 7.81 -11.37 -8.54
CA ARG A 29 7.05 -10.65 -7.51
C ARG A 29 6.17 -11.62 -6.73
N PHE A 30 6.46 -11.77 -5.46
CA PHE A 30 5.71 -12.64 -4.54
C PHE A 30 4.90 -11.81 -3.56
N LYS A 31 3.70 -12.26 -3.29
CA LYS A 31 2.82 -11.66 -2.28
C LYS A 31 2.27 -12.76 -1.38
N THR A 32 2.46 -12.60 -0.07
CA THR A 32 1.77 -13.41 0.94
C THR A 32 0.76 -12.56 1.68
N ARG A 33 -0.33 -13.18 2.14
CA ARG A 33 -1.37 -12.54 2.94
C ARG A 33 -1.82 -13.50 4.02
N LYS A 34 -1.82 -13.04 5.28
CA LYS A 34 -2.26 -13.79 6.46
C LYS A 34 -3.27 -12.97 7.24
N ILE A 35 -4.36 -13.59 7.68
CA ILE A 35 -5.35 -12.97 8.56
C ILE A 35 -4.76 -12.89 9.98
N LEU A 36 -4.94 -11.75 10.62
CA LEU A 36 -4.56 -11.49 11.99
C LEU A 36 -5.79 -11.14 12.82
N ASN A 37 -5.79 -11.57 14.08
CA ASN A 37 -6.72 -11.04 15.07
C ASN A 37 -6.14 -9.78 15.77
N LYS A 38 -6.97 -9.08 16.53
CA LYS A 38 -6.56 -7.84 17.21
C LYS A 38 -5.40 -8.05 18.19
N LYS A 39 -5.34 -9.20 18.89
CA LYS A 39 -4.24 -9.52 19.82
C LYS A 39 -2.90 -9.60 19.09
N MET A 40 -2.87 -10.23 17.91
CA MET A 40 -1.67 -10.32 17.08
C MET A 40 -1.24 -8.94 16.54
N VAL A 41 -2.19 -8.10 16.14
CA VAL A 41 -1.88 -6.72 15.70
C VAL A 41 -1.22 -5.96 16.85
N ASN A 42 -1.83 -5.95 18.04
CA ASN A 42 -1.26 -5.27 19.21
C ASN A 42 0.12 -5.81 19.60
N PHE A 43 0.35 -7.11 19.44
CA PHE A 43 1.66 -7.72 19.65
C PHE A 43 2.69 -7.20 18.64
N TYR A 44 2.37 -7.21 17.34
CA TYR A 44 3.28 -6.72 16.30
C TYR A 44 3.54 -5.21 16.36
N GLU A 45 2.58 -4.43 16.82
CA GLU A 45 2.78 -3.00 17.06
C GLU A 45 3.84 -2.72 18.13
N LYS A 46 3.93 -3.57 19.15
CA LYS A 46 4.90 -3.44 20.26
C LYS A 46 6.22 -4.15 19.99
N ALA A 47 6.15 -5.40 19.58
CA ALA A 47 7.32 -6.27 19.43
C ALA A 47 7.95 -6.20 18.03
N GLY A 48 7.23 -5.68 17.04
CA GLY A 48 7.63 -5.70 15.64
C GLY A 48 7.34 -7.04 14.97
N ILE A 49 7.67 -7.10 13.68
CA ILE A 49 7.57 -8.30 12.85
C ILE A 49 8.98 -8.72 12.47
N PHE A 50 9.36 -9.94 12.85
CA PHE A 50 10.67 -10.47 12.49
C PHE A 50 10.71 -10.86 11.00
N ASP A 51 11.78 -10.45 10.35
CA ASP A 51 12.10 -10.78 8.96
C ASP A 51 13.55 -11.25 8.85
N ASN A 52 13.77 -12.36 8.15
CA ASN A 52 15.11 -12.98 8.05
C ASN A 52 16.16 -12.08 7.40
N GLN A 53 15.74 -11.12 6.56
CA GLN A 53 16.66 -10.24 5.84
C GLN A 53 16.90 -8.91 6.58
N TYR A 54 15.87 -8.40 7.28
CA TYR A 54 15.88 -7.06 7.87
C TYR A 54 15.85 -7.06 9.40
N GLY A 55 15.77 -8.24 10.03
CA GLY A 55 15.59 -8.34 11.47
C GLY A 55 14.21 -7.90 11.94
N THR A 56 14.10 -7.33 13.12
CA THR A 56 12.83 -6.89 13.68
C THR A 56 12.37 -5.58 13.06
N CYS A 57 11.30 -5.63 12.29
CA CYS A 57 10.68 -4.47 11.64
C CYS A 57 9.61 -3.87 12.54
N LEU A 58 9.84 -2.68 13.07
CA LEU A 58 8.88 -1.92 13.86
C LEU A 58 7.92 -1.11 12.95
N PRO A 59 6.70 -0.77 13.41
CA PRO A 59 5.81 0.11 12.68
C PRO A 59 6.45 1.49 12.53
N ASN A 60 6.32 2.08 11.34
CA ASN A 60 6.92 3.37 11.02
C ASN A 60 5.85 4.42 10.65
N PHE A 61 4.90 4.05 9.79
CA PHE A 61 3.84 4.95 9.33
C PHE A 61 2.48 4.27 9.28
N TYR A 62 1.45 5.05 9.59
CA TYR A 62 0.09 4.78 9.15
C TYR A 62 -0.15 5.49 7.82
N VAL A 63 -0.84 4.80 6.91
CA VAL A 63 -1.33 5.38 5.66
C VAL A 63 -2.81 5.10 5.55
N ILE A 64 -3.60 6.14 5.68
CA ILE A 64 -5.06 6.11 5.66
C ILE A 64 -5.52 6.71 4.34
N TYR A 65 -6.48 6.11 3.68
CA TYR A 65 -7.06 6.62 2.43
C TYR A 65 -8.38 5.92 2.11
N GLU A 66 -9.18 6.59 1.33
CA GLU A 66 -10.35 6.00 0.70
C GLU A 66 -9.97 5.47 -0.68
N ARG A 67 -10.54 4.31 -1.07
CA ARG A 67 -10.28 3.71 -2.37
C ARG A 67 -11.57 3.40 -3.10
N GLU A 68 -11.68 3.92 -4.30
CA GLU A 68 -12.71 3.55 -5.27
C GLU A 68 -12.14 2.59 -6.31
N TYR A 69 -12.98 1.71 -6.82
CA TYR A 69 -12.65 0.77 -7.90
C TYR A 69 -13.57 0.96 -9.08
N SER A 70 -13.00 0.87 -10.26
CA SER A 70 -13.72 0.85 -11.52
C SER A 70 -13.10 -0.17 -12.48
N MET A 71 -13.90 -0.64 -13.43
CA MET A 71 -13.46 -1.55 -14.49
C MET A 71 -13.83 -0.95 -15.85
N ILE A 72 -12.87 -0.98 -16.78
CA ILE A 72 -13.11 -0.68 -18.20
C ILE A 72 -12.61 -1.89 -18.98
N GLY A 73 -13.53 -2.75 -19.39
CA GLY A 73 -13.18 -4.06 -19.93
C GLY A 73 -12.36 -4.88 -18.92
N ASP A 74 -11.15 -5.29 -19.29
CA ASP A 74 -10.21 -6.02 -18.46
C ASP A 74 -9.24 -5.10 -17.67
N VAL A 75 -9.38 -3.78 -17.83
CA VAL A 75 -8.55 -2.78 -17.12
C VAL A 75 -9.22 -2.44 -15.79
N ARG A 76 -8.53 -2.74 -14.70
CA ARG A 76 -8.93 -2.33 -13.35
C ARG A 76 -8.29 -1.00 -12.99
N ILE A 77 -9.11 -0.04 -12.62
CA ILE A 77 -8.70 1.27 -12.13
C ILE A 77 -8.97 1.30 -10.64
N SER A 78 -8.06 1.84 -9.86
CA SER A 78 -8.30 2.21 -8.47
C SER A 78 -7.87 3.65 -8.24
N ILE A 79 -8.72 4.42 -7.56
CA ILE A 79 -8.49 5.82 -7.22
C ILE A 79 -8.41 5.90 -5.71
N ASP A 80 -7.27 6.36 -5.20
CA ASP A 80 -7.07 6.65 -3.79
C ASP A 80 -7.18 8.14 -3.57
N LYS A 81 -8.00 8.54 -2.60
CA LYS A 81 -8.27 9.93 -2.22
C LYS A 81 -8.25 10.08 -0.70
N ASN A 82 -8.25 11.32 -0.21
CA ASN A 82 -8.22 11.66 1.21
C ASN A 82 -7.08 10.96 1.93
N LEU A 83 -5.87 11.08 1.36
CA LEU A 83 -4.70 10.41 1.90
C LEU A 83 -4.17 11.14 3.13
N VAL A 84 -4.01 10.39 4.20
CA VAL A 84 -3.36 10.86 5.43
C VAL A 84 -2.18 9.95 5.73
N TYR A 85 -1.02 10.53 5.87
CA TYR A 85 0.18 9.87 6.32
C TYR A 85 0.47 10.30 7.75
N LYS A 86 0.70 9.35 8.66
CA LYS A 86 1.01 9.64 10.05
C LYS A 86 2.25 8.88 10.48
N ASN A 87 3.21 9.57 11.07
CA ASN A 87 4.38 8.94 11.66
C ASN A 87 3.95 8.24 12.96
N TYR A 88 4.35 6.97 13.10
CA TYR A 88 3.97 6.16 14.26
C TYR A 88 4.60 6.63 15.57
N ARG A 89 5.80 7.23 15.51
CA ARG A 89 6.59 7.60 16.69
C ARG A 89 6.35 9.04 17.16
N THR A 90 6.24 9.96 16.22
CA THR A 90 6.20 11.42 16.49
C THR A 90 4.80 12.00 16.48
N ASP A 91 3.78 11.21 16.14
CA ASP A 91 2.40 11.66 15.90
C ASP A 91 2.25 12.77 14.83
N THR A 92 3.33 13.15 14.16
CA THR A 92 3.25 14.09 13.04
C THR A 92 2.49 13.48 11.89
N PHE A 93 1.72 14.28 11.16
CA PHE A 93 0.91 13.82 10.04
C PHE A 93 0.98 14.79 8.86
N TYR A 94 0.68 14.26 7.69
CA TYR A 94 0.58 14.98 6.43
C TYR A 94 -0.70 14.59 5.72
N ASN A 95 -1.53 15.60 5.38
CA ASN A 95 -2.73 15.42 4.58
C ASN A 95 -2.39 15.68 3.11
N ASP A 96 -2.56 14.68 2.26
CA ASP A 96 -2.30 14.78 0.83
C ASP A 96 -3.64 14.86 0.09
N THR A 97 -3.85 15.98 -0.59
CA THR A 97 -5.06 16.25 -1.39
C THR A 97 -4.98 15.65 -2.79
N SER A 98 -3.86 15.04 -3.15
CA SER A 98 -3.67 14.41 -4.46
C SER A 98 -4.57 13.19 -4.64
N LEU A 99 -4.94 12.92 -5.87
CA LEU A 99 -5.56 11.67 -6.27
C LEU A 99 -4.49 10.72 -6.82
N ILE A 100 -4.46 9.48 -6.32
CA ILE A 100 -3.56 8.46 -6.85
C ILE A 100 -4.38 7.49 -7.69
N VAL A 101 -4.13 7.50 -8.99
CA VAL A 101 -4.77 6.59 -9.93
C VAL A 101 -3.82 5.43 -10.23
N GLU A 102 -4.23 4.21 -9.92
CA GLU A 102 -3.49 2.99 -10.24
C GLU A 102 -4.26 2.19 -11.28
N ILE A 103 -3.63 1.94 -12.42
CA ILE A 103 -4.18 1.16 -13.52
C ILE A 103 -3.53 -0.20 -13.53
N LYS A 104 -4.32 -1.26 -13.54
CA LYS A 104 -3.88 -2.64 -13.64
C LYS A 104 -4.57 -3.32 -14.82
N THR A 105 -3.76 -3.93 -15.65
CA THR A 105 -4.22 -4.65 -16.83
C THR A 105 -3.56 -6.03 -16.91
N SER A 106 -4.10 -6.92 -17.74
CA SER A 106 -3.45 -8.17 -18.10
C SER A 106 -2.15 -7.91 -18.87
N ILE A 107 -1.21 -8.84 -18.81
CA ILE A 107 0.10 -8.76 -19.50
C ILE A 107 -0.04 -8.64 -21.02
N LYS A 108 -1.17 -9.04 -21.56
CA LYS A 108 -1.42 -9.08 -23.02
C LYS A 108 -1.83 -7.74 -23.63
N LYS A 109 -2.13 -6.72 -22.82
CA LYS A 109 -2.58 -5.42 -23.35
C LYS A 109 -1.41 -4.57 -23.77
N ASN A 110 -1.50 -3.99 -24.97
CA ASN A 110 -0.47 -3.09 -25.49
C ASN A 110 -0.44 -1.79 -24.67
N LEU A 111 0.76 -1.33 -24.35
CA LEU A 111 0.97 -0.09 -23.60
C LEU A 111 0.40 1.14 -24.35
N ASP A 112 0.50 1.15 -25.68
CA ASP A 112 0.00 2.25 -26.52
C ASP A 112 -1.51 2.40 -26.42
N ASP A 113 -2.24 1.30 -26.31
CA ASP A 113 -3.69 1.34 -26.12
C ASP A 113 -4.08 1.89 -24.74
N LEU A 114 -3.26 1.61 -23.73
CA LEU A 114 -3.45 2.19 -22.39
C LEU A 114 -3.16 3.67 -22.36
N ILE A 115 -2.14 4.15 -23.09
CA ILE A 115 -1.80 5.57 -23.19
C ILE A 115 -2.92 6.35 -23.88
N LYS A 116 -3.54 5.78 -24.92
CA LYS A 116 -4.69 6.40 -25.60
C LYS A 116 -5.92 6.55 -24.67
N LEU A 117 -6.17 5.54 -23.83
CA LEU A 117 -7.27 5.56 -22.86
C LEU A 117 -6.98 6.46 -21.67
N PHE A 118 -5.72 6.55 -21.26
CA PHE A 118 -5.26 7.29 -20.09
C PHE A 118 -4.07 8.18 -20.46
N PRO A 119 -4.30 9.37 -21.05
CA PRO A 119 -3.25 10.25 -21.55
C PRO A 119 -2.57 11.04 -20.42
N PHE A 120 -2.20 10.36 -19.33
CA PHE A 120 -1.51 10.93 -18.18
C PHE A 120 -0.07 10.46 -18.12
N GLN A 121 0.81 11.31 -17.63
CA GLN A 121 2.18 10.92 -17.37
C GLN A 121 2.23 9.80 -16.32
N ARG A 122 2.84 8.68 -16.67
CA ARG A 122 3.06 7.58 -15.77
C ARG A 122 4.20 7.90 -14.81
N ILE A 123 3.94 7.77 -13.52
CA ILE A 123 4.94 7.95 -12.46
C ILE A 123 5.12 6.65 -11.67
N ARG A 124 6.31 6.46 -11.11
CA ARG A 124 6.56 5.42 -10.13
C ARG A 124 6.27 5.96 -8.74
N PHE A 125 5.17 5.53 -8.14
CA PHE A 125 4.72 6.03 -6.85
C PHE A 125 4.69 4.94 -5.77
N SER A 126 5.05 5.30 -4.55
CA SER A 126 4.95 4.45 -3.37
C SER A 126 4.53 5.30 -2.17
N LYS A 127 3.34 5.03 -1.63
CA LYS A 127 2.85 5.69 -0.40
C LYS A 127 3.84 5.65 0.75
N TYR A 128 4.54 4.53 0.95
CA TYR A 128 5.55 4.41 1.98
C TYR A 128 6.74 5.36 1.75
N CYS A 129 7.29 5.39 0.53
CA CYS A 129 8.41 6.30 0.23
C CYS A 129 7.98 7.76 0.39
N PHE A 130 6.78 8.10 -0.06
CA PHE A 130 6.22 9.43 0.12
C PHE A 130 6.11 9.82 1.61
N ALA A 131 5.65 8.89 2.48
CA ALA A 131 5.61 9.13 3.92
C ALA A 131 7.02 9.34 4.51
N VAL A 132 8.01 8.55 4.08
CA VAL A 132 9.41 8.72 4.50
C VAL A 132 9.91 10.11 4.12
N ASP A 133 9.71 10.51 2.87
CA ASP A 133 10.23 11.78 2.34
C ASP A 133 9.62 13.02 3.03
N ASN A 134 8.36 12.92 3.52
CA ASN A 134 7.64 14.04 4.11
C ASN A 134 7.54 14.03 5.65
N LEU A 135 7.80 12.89 6.31
CA LEU A 135 7.58 12.74 7.76
C LEU A 135 8.78 12.15 8.52
N SER A 136 9.92 11.88 7.87
CA SER A 136 11.12 11.32 8.54
C SER A 136 12.12 12.39 9.00
N GLN A 137 11.68 13.64 9.09
CA GLN A 137 12.49 14.70 9.68
C GLN A 137 12.40 14.71 11.20
#